data_52ad7126e297b340b0e7b5736aa263fa
#
_entry.id   52ad7126e297b340b0e7b5736aa263fa
#
_cell.length_a   1.000
_cell.length_b   1.000
_cell.length_c   1.000
_cell.angle_alpha   90.00
_cell.angle_beta   90.00
_cell.angle_gamma   90.00
#
_symmetry.space_group_name_H-M   'P 1'
#
loop_
_entity.id
_entity.type
_entity.pdbx_description
1 polymer ?
#
loop_
_entity_poly.entity_id
_entity_poly.type
_entity_poly.pdbx_seq_one_letter_code
_entity_poly.pdbx_strand_id
1 'polypeptide(L)'
;MKQFLLAAAVLMATIVGVGMFGLPYAGAQSGFLIAAVFLILLTMIMTLLHLFYGEIVSRTREKHRLVGYADYYLGKKWRNLVTVSTIVGFFGSLLAYIIVGGNFLHLIFSPIINSSSIVFNLIFFVIGAVAVYFGLRLISGLDFLMGFFLILIVFLFLYLGFNQINIDNLKTFNWSNIFIPYGIILYSLAGMAAIPEIREIFSENNRKFYKRTIIVGTVIPAILYLVFMGTVIGLTGLNTSDEAIKGLSVLLGEKVVFMGALFGFLATITSFFIIGLYLKETFWYDLKINKNLAWFLTCFVPLVLLGLGIHNFITIIILLGALMGAIEGTAVVLIYKKAKKLGNQSPDYNLQETAILRYIMILVFVLGFIYTVVQIIK
;
A
#
# COMPACT_ATOMS: atom_id res chain seq x y z
N MET A 1 -21.23 15.55 6.89
CA MET A 1 -19.90 15.69 7.45
C MET A 1 -19.35 14.37 8.01
N LYS A 2 -20.03 13.71 8.98
CA LYS A 2 -19.56 12.45 9.61
C LYS A 2 -19.22 11.31 8.63
N GLN A 3 -20.10 11.03 7.65
CA GLN A 3 -19.86 9.99 6.64
C GLN A 3 -18.64 10.30 5.75
N PHE A 4 -18.43 11.57 5.38
CA PHE A 4 -17.28 12.00 4.62
C PHE A 4 -15.96 11.75 5.36
N LEU A 5 -15.89 12.15 6.64
CA LEU A 5 -14.69 11.94 7.46
C LEU A 5 -14.40 10.46 7.67
N LEU A 6 -15.45 9.66 7.96
CA LEU A 6 -15.30 8.22 8.14
C LEU A 6 -14.81 7.53 6.86
N ALA A 7 -15.42 7.83 5.72
CA ALA A 7 -15.04 7.24 4.44
C ALA A 7 -13.63 7.66 4.00
N ALA A 8 -13.25 8.93 4.24
CA ALA A 8 -11.88 9.39 3.98
C ALA A 8 -10.87 8.69 4.88
N ALA A 9 -11.19 8.52 6.17
CA ALA A 9 -10.32 7.80 7.11
C ALA A 9 -10.11 6.34 6.71
N VAL A 10 -11.17 5.64 6.28
CA VAL A 10 -11.07 4.25 5.79
C VAL A 10 -10.15 4.15 4.57
N LEU A 11 -10.29 5.06 3.59
CA LEU A 11 -9.40 5.06 2.42
C LEU A 11 -7.96 5.40 2.80
N MET A 12 -7.74 6.41 3.65
CA MET A 12 -6.41 6.76 4.14
C MET A 12 -5.76 5.60 4.88
N ALA A 13 -6.49 4.93 5.78
CA ALA A 13 -5.99 3.79 6.54
C ALA A 13 -5.63 2.60 5.63
N THR A 14 -6.38 2.41 4.53
CA THR A 14 -6.07 1.36 3.54
C THR A 14 -4.81 1.68 2.73
N ILE A 15 -4.60 2.95 2.38
CA ILE A 15 -3.40 3.41 1.64
C ILE A 15 -2.17 3.35 2.54
N VAL A 16 -2.31 3.77 3.82
CA VAL A 16 -1.21 3.81 4.76
C VAL A 16 -0.93 2.42 5.31
N GLY A 17 0.07 1.78 4.73
CA GLY A 17 0.55 0.45 5.13
C GLY A 17 2.08 0.40 5.14
N VAL A 18 2.63 -0.80 5.06
CA VAL A 18 4.08 -1.05 5.11
C VAL A 18 4.87 -0.31 4.02
N GLY A 19 4.24 0.00 2.89
CA GLY A 19 4.88 0.69 1.77
C GLY A 19 5.49 2.05 2.13
N MET A 20 4.88 2.78 3.07
CA MET A 20 5.39 4.08 3.51
C MET A 20 6.82 4.01 4.05
N PHE A 21 7.17 2.91 4.71
CA PHE A 21 8.49 2.73 5.32
C PHE A 21 9.59 2.55 4.27
N GLY A 22 9.27 2.08 3.05
CA GLY A 22 10.21 1.99 1.94
C GLY A 22 10.46 3.31 1.20
N LEU A 23 9.59 4.33 1.37
CA LEU A 23 9.71 5.59 0.63
C LEU A 23 10.98 6.38 0.96
N PRO A 24 11.40 6.53 2.24
CA PRO A 24 12.66 7.20 2.54
C PRO A 24 13.87 6.50 1.93
N TYR A 25 13.90 5.17 1.95
CA TYR A 25 14.96 4.41 1.27
C TYR A 25 14.98 4.72 -0.23
N ALA A 26 13.83 4.67 -0.89
CA ALA A 26 13.71 5.00 -2.31
C ALA A 26 14.30 6.39 -2.64
N GLY A 27 13.94 7.39 -1.83
CA GLY A 27 14.42 8.75 -2.01
C GLY A 27 15.90 8.94 -1.64
N ALA A 28 16.43 8.19 -0.69
CA ALA A 28 17.85 8.20 -0.37
C ALA A 28 18.69 7.61 -1.53
N GLN A 29 18.20 6.52 -2.16
CA GLN A 29 18.91 5.84 -3.25
C GLN A 29 18.82 6.57 -4.59
N SER A 30 17.69 7.18 -4.92
CA SER A 30 17.48 7.91 -6.19
C SER A 30 17.81 9.40 -6.11
N GLY A 31 17.72 9.96 -4.92
CA GLY A 31 17.69 11.38 -4.63
C GLY A 31 16.28 11.84 -4.26
N PHE A 32 16.20 12.66 -3.20
CA PHE A 32 14.92 13.15 -2.66
C PHE A 32 14.06 13.86 -3.73
N LEU A 33 14.65 14.74 -4.54
CA LEU A 33 13.91 15.50 -5.55
C LEU A 33 13.29 14.56 -6.60
N ILE A 34 14.02 13.54 -7.04
CA ILE A 34 13.50 12.53 -7.98
C ILE A 34 12.31 11.82 -7.37
N ALA A 35 12.47 11.28 -6.15
CA ALA A 35 11.40 10.57 -5.45
C ALA A 35 10.18 11.46 -5.21
N ALA A 36 10.38 12.75 -4.88
CA ALA A 36 9.30 13.73 -4.71
C ALA A 36 8.53 13.97 -6.02
N VAL A 37 9.22 14.13 -7.14
CA VAL A 37 8.60 14.27 -8.46
C VAL A 37 7.80 13.01 -8.83
N PHE A 38 8.39 11.81 -8.64
CA PHE A 38 7.66 10.54 -8.83
C PHE A 38 6.44 10.46 -7.94
N LEU A 39 6.55 10.83 -6.65
CA LEU A 39 5.43 10.80 -5.72
C LEU A 39 4.30 11.72 -6.17
N ILE A 40 4.60 12.93 -6.62
CA ILE A 40 3.59 13.88 -7.12
C ILE A 40 2.92 13.33 -8.38
N LEU A 41 3.70 12.91 -9.38
CA LEU A 41 3.16 12.41 -10.65
C LEU A 41 2.34 11.13 -10.46
N LEU A 42 2.86 10.16 -9.70
CA LEU A 42 2.16 8.91 -9.44
C LEU A 42 0.94 9.11 -8.53
N THR A 43 0.95 10.09 -7.62
CA THR A 43 -0.24 10.47 -6.84
C THR A 43 -1.35 10.98 -7.76
N MET A 44 -1.03 11.80 -8.77
CA MET A 44 -2.02 12.26 -9.75
C MET A 44 -2.60 11.09 -10.53
N ILE A 45 -1.75 10.15 -11.00
CA ILE A 45 -2.16 8.95 -11.74
C ILE A 45 -3.02 8.03 -10.87
N MET A 46 -2.59 7.76 -9.62
CA MET A 46 -3.32 6.90 -8.70
C MET A 46 -4.64 7.52 -8.23
N THR A 47 -4.68 8.83 -8.00
CA THR A 47 -5.94 9.54 -7.71
C THR A 47 -6.92 9.39 -8.86
N LEU A 48 -6.45 9.54 -10.09
CA LEU A 48 -7.30 9.36 -11.28
C LEU A 48 -7.74 7.90 -11.44
N LEU A 49 -6.86 6.94 -11.17
CA LEU A 49 -7.17 5.51 -11.18
C LEU A 49 -8.26 5.16 -10.16
N HIS A 50 -8.13 5.66 -8.93
CA HIS A 50 -9.13 5.51 -7.88
C HIS A 50 -10.46 6.16 -8.28
N LEU A 51 -10.43 7.31 -8.92
CA LEU A 51 -11.63 7.96 -9.45
C LEU A 51 -12.27 7.15 -10.58
N PHE A 52 -11.49 6.58 -11.50
CA PHE A 52 -12.01 5.67 -12.52
C PHE A 52 -12.70 4.47 -11.88
N TYR A 53 -12.05 3.86 -10.90
CA TYR A 53 -12.62 2.72 -10.19
C TYR A 53 -13.89 3.09 -9.41
N GLY A 54 -13.91 4.23 -8.74
CA GLY A 54 -15.10 4.73 -8.06
C GLY A 54 -16.26 5.01 -9.03
N GLU A 55 -15.98 5.52 -10.22
CA GLU A 55 -17.03 5.71 -11.24
C GLU A 55 -17.54 4.36 -11.78
N ILE A 56 -16.66 3.35 -11.98
CA ILE A 56 -17.07 1.98 -12.34
C ILE A 56 -18.03 1.42 -11.29
N VAL A 57 -17.65 1.49 -10.00
CA VAL A 57 -18.47 1.04 -8.86
C VAL A 57 -19.82 1.74 -8.85
N SER A 58 -19.86 3.03 -9.17
CA SER A 58 -21.11 3.80 -9.17
C SER A 58 -21.97 3.60 -10.41
N ARG A 59 -21.41 3.11 -11.53
CA ARG A 59 -22.12 2.79 -12.76
C ARG A 59 -22.70 1.37 -12.82
N THR A 60 -22.29 0.51 -11.88
CA THR A 60 -22.67 -0.90 -11.86
C THR A 60 -23.57 -1.16 -10.67
N ARG A 61 -24.78 -1.71 -10.94
CA ARG A 61 -25.76 -2.00 -9.90
C ARG A 61 -25.31 -3.13 -8.99
N GLU A 62 -24.71 -4.15 -9.60
CA GLU A 62 -24.19 -5.32 -8.92
C GLU A 62 -22.90 -4.98 -8.18
N LYS A 63 -22.81 -5.44 -6.93
CA LYS A 63 -21.61 -5.23 -6.10
C LYS A 63 -20.54 -6.25 -6.46
N HIS A 64 -19.40 -5.77 -6.88
CA HIS A 64 -18.24 -6.60 -7.21
C HIS A 64 -16.97 -6.06 -6.54
N ARG A 65 -15.95 -6.90 -6.45
CA ARG A 65 -14.54 -6.52 -6.30
C ARG A 65 -13.91 -6.38 -7.68
N LEU A 66 -12.64 -5.94 -7.78
CA LEU A 66 -11.98 -5.70 -9.06
C LEU A 66 -12.02 -6.92 -9.99
N VAL A 67 -11.84 -8.13 -9.46
CA VAL A 67 -11.94 -9.40 -10.18
C VAL A 67 -13.33 -9.57 -10.83
N GLY A 68 -14.40 -9.28 -10.08
CA GLY A 68 -15.77 -9.36 -10.59
C GLY A 68 -16.07 -8.32 -11.65
N TYR A 69 -15.60 -7.08 -11.51
CA TYR A 69 -15.72 -6.06 -12.56
C TYR A 69 -14.92 -6.44 -13.81
N ALA A 70 -13.75 -7.06 -13.65
CA ALA A 70 -12.97 -7.57 -14.78
C ALA A 70 -13.72 -8.67 -15.54
N ASP A 71 -14.38 -9.59 -14.84
CA ASP A 71 -15.23 -10.62 -15.46
C ASP A 71 -16.42 -9.99 -16.20
N TYR A 72 -17.15 -9.11 -15.52
CA TYR A 72 -18.36 -8.48 -16.04
C TYR A 72 -18.11 -7.63 -17.30
N TYR A 73 -17.05 -6.81 -17.30
CA TYR A 73 -16.78 -5.88 -18.41
C TYR A 73 -15.77 -6.41 -19.43
N LEU A 74 -14.77 -7.19 -19.02
CA LEU A 74 -13.66 -7.61 -19.91
C LEU A 74 -13.68 -9.12 -20.23
N GLY A 75 -14.38 -9.93 -19.41
CA GLY A 75 -14.53 -11.38 -19.57
C GLY A 75 -13.44 -12.21 -18.92
N LYS A 76 -13.56 -13.54 -19.05
CA LYS A 76 -12.81 -14.56 -18.31
C LYS A 76 -11.28 -14.42 -18.36
N LYS A 77 -10.71 -13.99 -19.49
CA LYS A 77 -9.24 -13.81 -19.60
C LYS A 77 -8.73 -12.74 -18.62
N TRP A 78 -9.38 -11.59 -18.59
CA TRP A 78 -9.01 -10.51 -17.67
C TRP A 78 -9.34 -10.85 -16.23
N ARG A 79 -10.48 -11.53 -15.97
CA ARG A 79 -10.77 -12.06 -14.64
C ARG A 79 -9.61 -12.89 -14.11
N ASN A 80 -9.16 -13.89 -14.89
CA ASN A 80 -8.08 -14.79 -14.45
C ASN A 80 -6.77 -14.04 -14.22
N LEU A 81 -6.42 -13.10 -15.12
CA LEU A 81 -5.20 -12.30 -14.98
C LEU A 81 -5.22 -11.43 -13.71
N VAL A 82 -6.33 -10.72 -13.46
CA VAL A 82 -6.50 -9.91 -12.25
C VAL A 82 -6.52 -10.79 -11.00
N THR A 83 -7.17 -11.97 -11.04
CA THR A 83 -7.17 -12.92 -9.90
C THR A 83 -5.75 -13.34 -9.52
N VAL A 84 -4.94 -13.73 -10.51
CA VAL A 84 -3.55 -14.13 -10.26
C VAL A 84 -2.74 -12.94 -9.71
N SER A 85 -2.88 -11.74 -10.31
CA SER A 85 -2.22 -10.54 -9.81
C SER A 85 -2.56 -10.25 -8.34
N THR A 86 -3.85 -10.29 -8.00
CA THR A 86 -4.34 -10.04 -6.64
C THR A 86 -3.80 -11.07 -5.64
N ILE A 87 -3.84 -12.37 -5.98
CA ILE A 87 -3.33 -13.43 -5.09
C ILE A 87 -1.81 -13.28 -4.87
N VAL A 88 -1.04 -13.08 -5.96
CA VAL A 88 0.41 -12.86 -5.87
C VAL A 88 0.72 -11.59 -5.08
N GLY A 89 -0.04 -10.52 -5.33
CA GLY A 89 0.08 -9.26 -4.61
C GLY A 89 -0.13 -9.44 -3.10
N PHE A 90 -1.14 -10.19 -2.69
CA PHE A 90 -1.43 -10.43 -1.28
C PHE A 90 -0.40 -11.34 -0.60
N PHE A 91 0.05 -12.40 -1.26
CA PHE A 91 1.13 -13.23 -0.71
C PHE A 91 2.42 -12.43 -0.51
N GLY A 92 2.79 -11.61 -1.50
CA GLY A 92 3.96 -10.75 -1.38
C GLY A 92 3.79 -9.67 -0.32
N SER A 93 2.60 -9.09 -0.17
CA SER A 93 2.31 -8.12 0.90
C SER A 93 2.40 -8.76 2.29
N LEU A 94 1.83 -9.97 2.48
CA LEU A 94 1.95 -10.71 3.74
C LEU A 94 3.40 -11.05 4.07
N LEU A 95 4.22 -11.42 3.07
CA LEU A 95 5.66 -11.61 3.24
C LEU A 95 6.36 -10.31 3.66
N ALA A 96 6.07 -9.19 2.99
CA ALA A 96 6.60 -7.89 3.34
C ALA A 96 6.26 -7.49 4.79
N TYR A 97 5.02 -7.75 5.23
CA TYR A 97 4.60 -7.49 6.61
C TYR A 97 5.32 -8.38 7.63
N ILE A 98 5.58 -9.66 7.32
CA ILE A 98 6.37 -10.55 8.20
C ILE A 98 7.78 -10.00 8.38
N ILE A 99 8.42 -9.57 7.30
CA ILE A 99 9.79 -9.05 7.32
C ILE A 99 9.84 -7.74 8.13
N VAL A 100 9.05 -6.75 7.75
CA VAL A 100 9.11 -5.41 8.37
C VAL A 100 8.54 -5.41 9.78
N GLY A 101 7.43 -6.13 10.01
CA GLY A 101 6.85 -6.26 11.35
C GLY A 101 7.78 -6.99 12.31
N GLY A 102 8.50 -8.02 11.83
CA GLY A 102 9.56 -8.68 12.59
C GLY A 102 10.74 -7.77 12.87
N ASN A 103 11.16 -6.93 11.91
CA ASN A 103 12.21 -5.93 12.14
C ASN A 103 11.80 -4.91 13.21
N PHE A 104 10.53 -4.46 13.21
CA PHE A 104 10.04 -3.58 14.27
C PHE A 104 10.02 -4.28 15.66
N LEU A 105 9.59 -5.55 15.72
CA LEU A 105 9.68 -6.33 16.95
C LEU A 105 11.14 -6.48 17.40
N HIS A 106 12.07 -6.71 16.49
CA HIS A 106 13.49 -6.75 16.80
C HIS A 106 13.97 -5.42 17.39
N LEU A 107 13.62 -4.26 16.79
CA LEU A 107 13.98 -2.95 17.34
C LEU A 107 13.41 -2.71 18.75
N ILE A 108 12.19 -3.22 19.03
CA ILE A 108 11.54 -3.07 20.34
C ILE A 108 12.20 -3.95 21.41
N PHE A 109 12.50 -5.21 21.07
CA PHE A 109 12.87 -6.22 22.07
C PHE A 109 14.35 -6.61 22.06
N SER A 110 15.14 -6.20 21.07
CA SER A 110 16.60 -6.50 21.04
C SER A 110 17.39 -6.04 22.27
N PRO A 111 17.03 -4.95 22.99
CA PRO A 111 17.72 -4.61 24.22
C PRO A 111 17.52 -5.62 25.35
N ILE A 112 16.46 -6.43 25.30
CA ILE A 112 16.08 -7.40 26.34
C ILE A 112 16.37 -8.83 25.87
N ILE A 113 16.13 -9.12 24.58
CA ILE A 113 16.23 -10.47 23.99
C ILE A 113 17.30 -10.44 22.90
N ASN A 114 18.48 -10.96 23.20
CA ASN A 114 19.54 -11.09 22.19
C ASN A 114 19.23 -12.27 21.25
N SER A 115 18.51 -11.99 20.16
CA SER A 115 18.13 -12.98 19.18
C SER A 115 18.21 -12.40 17.75
N SER A 116 18.26 -13.30 16.75
CA SER A 116 18.32 -12.89 15.35
C SER A 116 16.98 -12.33 14.84
N SER A 117 17.02 -11.48 13.83
CA SER A 117 15.82 -10.89 13.20
C SER A 117 14.81 -11.94 12.73
N ILE A 118 15.29 -13.13 12.29
CA ILE A 118 14.41 -14.21 11.83
C ILE A 118 13.50 -14.75 12.95
N VAL A 119 13.95 -14.75 14.21
CA VAL A 119 13.13 -15.16 15.35
C VAL A 119 11.95 -14.19 15.52
N PHE A 120 12.21 -12.89 15.40
CA PHE A 120 11.15 -11.87 15.48
C PHE A 120 10.19 -11.91 14.28
N ASN A 121 10.68 -12.26 13.08
CA ASN A 121 9.82 -12.51 11.92
C ASN A 121 8.87 -13.69 12.18
N LEU A 122 9.37 -14.78 12.80
CA LEU A 122 8.54 -15.92 13.17
C LEU A 122 7.54 -15.58 14.28
N ILE A 123 7.93 -14.78 15.28
CA ILE A 123 7.01 -14.30 16.32
C ILE A 123 5.89 -13.45 15.68
N PHE A 124 6.24 -12.51 14.80
CA PHE A 124 5.26 -11.71 14.07
C PHE A 124 4.30 -12.59 13.26
N PHE A 125 4.85 -13.56 12.53
CA PHE A 125 4.06 -14.52 11.77
C PHE A 125 3.06 -15.27 12.65
N VAL A 126 3.50 -15.80 13.79
CA VAL A 126 2.62 -16.58 14.71
C VAL A 126 1.48 -15.71 15.21
N ILE A 127 1.76 -14.47 15.66
CA ILE A 127 0.73 -13.52 16.11
C ILE A 127 -0.27 -13.27 14.97
N GLY A 128 0.23 -12.99 13.77
CA GLY A 128 -0.57 -12.74 12.59
C GLY A 128 -1.44 -13.95 12.17
N ALA A 129 -0.82 -15.13 12.09
CA ALA A 129 -1.51 -16.35 11.68
C ALA A 129 -2.63 -16.75 12.66
N VAL A 130 -2.38 -16.63 13.97
CA VAL A 130 -3.37 -16.88 15.03
C VAL A 130 -4.56 -15.95 14.88
N ALA A 131 -4.32 -14.65 14.68
CA ALA A 131 -5.40 -13.69 14.53
C ALA A 131 -6.22 -13.90 13.25
N VAL A 132 -5.57 -14.25 12.12
CA VAL A 132 -6.26 -14.62 10.87
C VAL A 132 -7.08 -15.90 11.05
N TYR A 133 -6.60 -16.88 11.85
CA TYR A 133 -7.34 -18.11 12.14
C TYR A 133 -8.68 -17.81 12.81
N PHE A 134 -8.65 -17.06 13.90
CA PHE A 134 -9.84 -16.69 14.66
C PHE A 134 -10.75 -15.69 13.93
N GLY A 135 -10.26 -15.04 12.89
CA GLY A 135 -11.04 -14.04 12.15
C GLY A 135 -11.37 -12.81 13.00
N LEU A 136 -10.44 -12.39 13.83
CA LEU A 136 -10.60 -11.28 14.74
C LEU A 136 -10.89 -9.99 13.94
N ARG A 137 -12.15 -9.60 13.88
CA ARG A 137 -12.59 -8.29 13.34
C ARG A 137 -12.34 -7.17 14.34
N LEU A 138 -11.12 -7.05 14.83
CA LEU A 138 -10.73 -6.00 15.79
C LEU A 138 -10.71 -4.57 15.19
N ILE A 139 -11.23 -4.35 13.97
CA ILE A 139 -10.49 -3.46 13.06
C ILE A 139 -11.18 -2.13 12.76
N SER A 140 -12.49 -1.98 12.82
CA SER A 140 -13.10 -0.72 12.34
C SER A 140 -12.81 0.51 13.20
N GLY A 141 -12.39 0.33 14.45
CA GLY A 141 -11.95 1.43 15.32
C GLY A 141 -10.44 1.64 15.33
N LEU A 142 -9.66 0.55 15.11
CA LEU A 142 -8.20 0.61 15.13
C LEU A 142 -7.64 1.31 13.88
N ASP A 143 -8.26 1.16 12.72
CA ASP A 143 -7.80 1.82 11.49
C ASP A 143 -7.82 3.34 11.59
N PHE A 144 -8.88 3.90 12.18
CA PHE A 144 -8.98 5.34 12.43
C PHE A 144 -7.91 5.80 13.42
N LEU A 145 -7.70 5.04 14.49
CA LEU A 145 -6.69 5.32 15.51
C LEU A 145 -5.27 5.23 14.92
N MET A 146 -4.99 4.23 14.08
CA MET A 146 -3.70 4.07 13.41
C MET A 146 -3.41 5.24 12.45
N GLY A 147 -4.40 5.69 11.68
CA GLY A 147 -4.26 6.87 10.83
C GLY A 147 -3.91 8.14 11.61
N PHE A 148 -4.50 8.32 12.79
CA PHE A 148 -4.17 9.43 13.68
C PHE A 148 -2.74 9.32 14.24
N PHE A 149 -2.35 8.14 14.72
CA PHE A 149 -0.99 7.91 15.22
C PHE A 149 0.07 8.06 14.14
N LEU A 150 -0.23 7.71 12.88
CA LEU A 150 0.67 7.98 11.76
C LEU A 150 0.98 9.47 11.62
N ILE A 151 -0.06 10.30 11.59
CA ILE A 151 0.11 11.74 11.49
C ILE A 151 0.99 12.22 12.65
N LEU A 152 0.66 11.78 13.85
CA LEU A 152 1.40 12.15 15.06
C LEU A 152 2.88 11.75 15.00
N ILE A 153 3.21 10.51 14.59
CA ILE A 153 4.59 10.04 14.55
C ILE A 153 5.42 10.73 13.46
N VAL A 154 4.82 11.02 12.30
CA VAL A 154 5.49 11.76 11.23
C VAL A 154 5.84 13.18 11.69
N PHE A 155 4.91 13.88 12.33
CA PHE A 155 5.16 15.20 12.88
C PHE A 155 6.09 15.19 14.09
N LEU A 156 6.06 14.14 14.90
CA LEU A 156 7.00 13.96 16.00
C LEU A 156 8.44 13.84 15.48
N PHE A 157 8.67 13.02 14.47
CA PHE A 157 10.00 12.89 13.85
C PHE A 157 10.47 14.20 13.24
N LEU A 158 9.57 14.92 12.55
CA LEU A 158 9.89 16.23 12.00
C LEU A 158 10.24 17.23 13.11
N TYR A 159 9.45 17.31 14.17
CA TYR A 159 9.64 18.25 15.27
C TYR A 159 10.96 18.00 16.02
N LEU A 160 11.22 16.74 16.39
CA LEU A 160 12.44 16.38 17.14
C LEU A 160 13.70 16.42 16.27
N GLY A 161 13.57 16.12 14.98
CA GLY A 161 14.68 16.12 14.03
C GLY A 161 14.97 17.47 13.39
N PHE A 162 14.07 18.47 13.52
CA PHE A 162 14.10 19.69 12.73
C PHE A 162 15.46 20.40 12.70
N ASN A 163 16.08 20.54 13.87
CA ASN A 163 17.40 21.18 14.01
C ASN A 163 18.57 20.31 13.55
N GLN A 164 18.35 19.03 13.25
CA GLN A 164 19.38 18.07 12.84
C GLN A 164 19.26 17.73 11.35
N ILE A 165 18.25 18.26 10.66
CA ILE A 165 18.07 18.07 9.20
C ILE A 165 19.26 18.68 8.47
N ASN A 166 20.00 17.86 7.73
CA ASN A 166 21.02 18.31 6.81
C ASN A 166 20.41 18.45 5.40
N ILE A 167 20.34 19.69 4.90
CA ILE A 167 19.78 20.00 3.58
C ILE A 167 20.59 19.36 2.45
N ASP A 168 21.88 19.10 2.64
CA ASP A 168 22.71 18.48 1.61
C ASP A 168 22.31 17.02 1.37
N ASN A 169 21.76 16.33 2.37
CA ASN A 169 21.16 15.01 2.19
C ASN A 169 19.98 15.00 1.19
N LEU A 170 19.28 16.13 1.07
CA LEU A 170 18.14 16.29 0.15
C LEU A 170 18.54 16.69 -1.28
N LYS A 171 19.80 17.07 -1.48
CA LYS A 171 20.33 17.49 -2.80
C LYS A 171 20.96 16.34 -3.57
N THR A 172 21.04 15.15 -2.99
CA THR A 172 21.63 13.97 -3.64
C THR A 172 20.85 13.58 -4.90
N PHE A 173 21.57 13.04 -5.89
CA PHE A 173 20.98 12.64 -7.16
C PHE A 173 21.73 11.42 -7.71
N ASN A 174 20.98 10.38 -8.14
CA ASN A 174 21.58 9.18 -8.69
C ASN A 174 20.79 8.67 -9.91
N TRP A 175 21.35 8.86 -11.10
CA TRP A 175 20.74 8.46 -12.36
C TRP A 175 20.52 6.94 -12.46
N SER A 176 21.42 6.12 -11.93
CA SER A 176 21.32 4.67 -12.02
C SER A 176 20.12 4.12 -11.25
N ASN A 177 19.67 4.85 -10.22
CA ASN A 177 18.60 4.46 -9.32
C ASN A 177 17.28 5.25 -9.52
N ILE A 178 17.18 6.01 -10.62
CA ILE A 178 16.06 6.95 -10.87
C ILE A 178 14.68 6.30 -10.79
N PHE A 179 14.55 5.01 -11.10
CA PHE A 179 13.28 4.30 -11.15
C PHE A 179 12.94 3.51 -9.87
N ILE A 180 13.82 3.44 -8.88
CA ILE A 180 13.54 2.77 -7.60
C ILE A 180 12.24 3.29 -6.96
N PRO A 181 11.96 4.62 -6.96
CA PRO A 181 10.72 5.15 -6.37
C PRO A 181 9.44 4.64 -7.04
N TYR A 182 9.48 4.29 -8.32
CA TYR A 182 8.29 3.97 -9.11
C TYR A 182 7.44 2.86 -8.47
N GLY A 183 8.00 1.67 -8.28
CA GLY A 183 7.27 0.52 -7.74
C GLY A 183 6.88 0.73 -6.27
N ILE A 184 7.79 1.31 -5.47
CA ILE A 184 7.53 1.59 -4.04
C ILE A 184 6.37 2.56 -3.88
N ILE A 185 6.31 3.64 -4.67
CA ILE A 185 5.24 4.64 -4.60
C ILE A 185 3.91 4.03 -5.07
N LEU A 186 3.88 3.26 -6.16
CA LEU A 186 2.67 2.58 -6.60
C LEU A 186 2.13 1.63 -5.54
N TYR A 187 3.00 0.85 -4.90
CA TYR A 187 2.63 -0.02 -3.80
C TYR A 187 2.10 0.77 -2.59
N SER A 188 2.78 1.85 -2.22
CA SER A 188 2.41 2.68 -1.07
C SER A 188 1.09 3.45 -1.27
N LEU A 189 0.72 3.75 -2.51
CA LEU A 189 -0.53 4.45 -2.85
C LEU A 189 -1.68 3.48 -3.21
N ALA A 190 -1.48 2.16 -3.07
CA ALA A 190 -2.51 1.17 -3.39
C ALA A 190 -3.69 1.26 -2.42
N GLY A 191 -4.85 1.72 -2.91
CA GLY A 191 -6.06 1.93 -2.11
C GLY A 191 -7.33 1.42 -2.77
N MET A 192 -7.21 0.74 -3.92
CA MET A 192 -8.37 0.29 -4.70
C MET A 192 -9.35 -0.59 -3.92
N ALA A 193 -8.85 -1.41 -2.99
CA ALA A 193 -9.69 -2.31 -2.20
C ALA A 193 -10.76 -1.56 -1.38
N ALA A 194 -10.45 -0.37 -0.89
CA ALA A 194 -11.38 0.44 -0.11
C ALA A 194 -12.43 1.19 -0.96
N ILE A 195 -12.21 1.38 -2.26
CA ILE A 195 -13.07 2.23 -3.09
C ILE A 195 -14.54 1.76 -3.11
N PRO A 196 -14.87 0.47 -3.28
CA PRO A 196 -16.26 0.00 -3.17
C PRO A 196 -16.82 0.19 -1.75
N GLU A 197 -16.01 -0.06 -0.72
CA GLU A 197 -16.43 -0.01 0.68
C GLU A 197 -16.79 1.41 1.13
N ILE A 198 -15.96 2.39 0.79
CA ILE A 198 -16.24 3.79 1.16
C ILE A 198 -17.51 4.32 0.49
N ARG A 199 -17.90 3.79 -0.67
CA ARG A 199 -19.17 4.15 -1.30
C ARG A 199 -20.36 3.69 -0.44
N GLU A 200 -20.25 2.53 0.18
CA GLU A 200 -21.32 1.97 1.03
C GLU A 200 -21.54 2.74 2.33
N ILE A 201 -20.55 3.51 2.78
CA ILE A 201 -20.68 4.39 3.96
C ILE A 201 -21.65 5.55 3.70
N PHE A 202 -21.81 5.96 2.43
CA PHE A 202 -22.67 7.09 2.08
C PHE A 202 -24.12 6.67 1.91
N SER A 203 -25.03 7.37 2.61
CA SER A 203 -26.43 7.40 2.25
C SER A 203 -26.63 8.04 0.87
N GLU A 204 -27.72 7.77 0.19
CA GLU A 204 -27.98 8.27 -1.18
C GLU A 204 -27.82 9.79 -1.31
N ASN A 205 -28.32 10.56 -0.35
CA ASN A 205 -28.21 12.03 -0.35
C ASN A 205 -26.77 12.54 -0.20
N ASN A 206 -25.86 11.72 0.32
CA ASN A 206 -24.48 12.08 0.60
C ASN A 206 -23.48 11.54 -0.43
N ARG A 207 -23.91 10.75 -1.42
CA ARG A 207 -23.06 10.22 -2.48
C ARG A 207 -22.33 11.28 -3.31
N LYS A 208 -22.85 12.51 -3.33
CA LYS A 208 -22.16 13.66 -3.93
C LYS A 208 -20.76 13.94 -3.36
N PHE A 209 -20.49 13.48 -2.13
CA PHE A 209 -19.18 13.60 -1.50
C PHE A 209 -18.20 12.48 -1.90
N TYR A 210 -18.66 11.41 -2.54
CA TYR A 210 -17.85 10.24 -2.87
C TYR A 210 -16.58 10.60 -3.67
N LYS A 211 -16.73 11.37 -4.76
CA LYS A 211 -15.59 11.88 -5.56
C LYS A 211 -14.57 12.63 -4.69
N ARG A 212 -15.06 13.56 -3.86
CA ARG A 212 -14.19 14.37 -3.00
C ARG A 212 -13.47 13.52 -1.95
N THR A 213 -14.14 12.50 -1.43
CA THR A 213 -13.56 11.53 -0.49
C THR A 213 -12.39 10.77 -1.11
N ILE A 214 -12.54 10.30 -2.35
CA ILE A 214 -11.47 9.60 -3.08
C ILE A 214 -10.25 10.51 -3.24
N ILE A 215 -10.46 11.76 -3.65
CA ILE A 215 -9.36 12.73 -3.84
C ILE A 215 -8.64 12.98 -2.51
N VAL A 216 -9.38 13.34 -1.48
CA VAL A 216 -8.82 13.68 -0.16
C VAL A 216 -8.12 12.46 0.46
N GLY A 217 -8.77 11.29 0.41
CA GLY A 217 -8.24 10.05 0.94
C GLY A 217 -6.99 9.52 0.23
N THR A 218 -6.74 9.95 -1.02
CA THR A 218 -5.51 9.59 -1.75
C THR A 218 -4.42 10.65 -1.59
N VAL A 219 -4.78 11.94 -1.63
CA VAL A 219 -3.80 13.04 -1.62
C VAL A 219 -3.20 13.28 -0.24
N ILE A 220 -3.99 13.16 0.84
CA ILE A 220 -3.47 13.39 2.20
C ILE A 220 -2.36 12.40 2.56
N PRO A 221 -2.50 11.05 2.37
CA PRO A 221 -1.38 10.13 2.55
C PRO A 221 -0.13 10.49 1.75
N ALA A 222 -0.29 10.92 0.49
CA ALA A 222 0.85 11.31 -0.34
C ALA A 222 1.59 12.53 0.22
N ILE A 223 0.88 13.52 0.77
CA ILE A 223 1.50 14.67 1.45
C ILE A 223 2.26 14.20 2.70
N LEU A 224 1.67 13.31 3.51
CA LEU A 224 2.33 12.75 4.68
C LEU A 224 3.57 11.95 4.30
N TYR A 225 3.52 11.20 3.20
CA TYR A 225 4.65 10.46 2.66
C TYR A 225 5.79 11.39 2.23
N LEU A 226 5.46 12.52 1.60
CA LEU A 226 6.47 13.52 1.22
C LEU A 226 7.17 14.10 2.45
N VAL A 227 6.40 14.47 3.48
CA VAL A 227 6.93 15.00 4.75
C VAL A 227 7.79 13.94 5.45
N PHE A 228 7.30 12.70 5.57
CA PHE A 228 8.02 11.60 6.19
C PHE A 228 9.34 11.31 5.46
N MET A 229 9.28 11.16 4.14
CA MET A 229 10.45 10.91 3.29
C MET A 229 11.49 12.03 3.42
N GLY A 230 11.06 13.30 3.34
CA GLY A 230 11.97 14.45 3.47
C GLY A 230 12.60 14.54 4.85
N THR A 231 11.84 14.26 5.92
CA THR A 231 12.34 14.26 7.29
C THR A 231 13.40 13.17 7.49
N VAL A 232 13.08 11.92 7.11
CA VAL A 232 14.00 10.79 7.32
C VAL A 232 15.27 10.96 6.50
N ILE A 233 15.16 11.30 5.20
CA ILE A 233 16.34 11.51 4.35
C ILE A 233 17.17 12.70 4.85
N GLY A 234 16.52 13.79 5.23
CA GLY A 234 17.21 14.95 5.76
C GLY A 234 18.06 14.62 7.01
N LEU A 235 17.60 13.67 7.81
CA LEU A 235 18.32 13.19 8.99
C LEU A 235 19.40 12.16 8.66
N THR A 236 19.10 11.14 7.88
CA THR A 236 19.93 9.94 7.73
C THR A 236 20.72 9.90 6.41
N GLY A 237 20.33 10.67 5.40
CA GLY A 237 20.98 10.68 4.09
C GLY A 237 21.01 9.29 3.46
N LEU A 238 22.16 8.90 2.90
CA LEU A 238 22.38 7.59 2.30
C LEU A 238 22.36 6.42 3.30
N ASN A 239 22.44 6.68 4.59
CA ASN A 239 22.34 5.67 5.66
C ASN A 239 20.89 5.33 6.03
N THR A 240 19.93 5.78 5.24
CA THR A 240 18.50 5.44 5.45
C THR A 240 18.30 3.93 5.33
N SER A 241 17.77 3.30 6.41
CA SER A 241 17.45 1.88 6.42
C SER A 241 16.23 1.54 5.56
N ASP A 242 16.09 0.27 5.18
CA ASP A 242 15.00 -0.22 4.32
C ASP A 242 13.61 0.10 4.91
N GLU A 243 13.47 -0.01 6.25
CA GLU A 243 12.26 0.31 7.00
C GLU A 243 12.25 1.75 7.58
N ALA A 244 13.17 2.59 7.18
CA ALA A 244 13.30 4.02 7.51
C ALA A 244 13.60 4.36 8.98
N ILE A 245 13.25 3.53 9.95
CA ILE A 245 13.23 3.89 11.39
C ILE A 245 14.57 3.61 12.08
N LYS A 246 15.22 2.49 11.74
CA LYS A 246 16.47 2.08 12.41
C LYS A 246 17.57 3.14 12.36
N GLY A 247 17.73 3.78 11.20
CA GLY A 247 18.74 4.84 11.01
C GLY A 247 18.53 6.10 11.87
N LEU A 248 17.32 6.30 12.42
CA LEU A 248 17.01 7.47 13.26
C LEU A 248 17.53 7.35 14.68
N SER A 249 17.95 6.15 15.14
CA SER A 249 18.37 5.92 16.54
C SER A 249 19.55 6.79 16.97
N VAL A 250 20.51 6.97 16.07
CA VAL A 250 21.73 7.77 16.34
C VAL A 250 21.42 9.24 16.56
N LEU A 251 20.39 9.75 15.89
CA LEU A 251 20.06 11.19 15.88
C LEU A 251 18.95 11.54 16.86
N LEU A 252 17.87 10.76 16.90
CA LEU A 252 16.70 11.07 17.73
C LEU A 252 16.66 10.31 19.05
N GLY A 253 17.59 9.39 19.26
CA GLY A 253 17.68 8.58 20.46
C GLY A 253 16.74 7.36 20.46
N GLU A 254 17.06 6.39 21.31
CA GLU A 254 16.39 5.08 21.35
C GLU A 254 14.90 5.16 21.69
N LYS A 255 14.48 6.10 22.57
CA LYS A 255 13.07 6.25 22.95
C LYS A 255 12.17 6.62 21.76
N VAL A 256 12.66 7.51 20.90
CA VAL A 256 11.90 7.94 19.71
C VAL A 256 11.81 6.82 18.68
N VAL A 257 12.91 6.08 18.50
CA VAL A 257 12.93 4.88 17.63
C VAL A 257 12.01 3.80 18.17
N PHE A 258 12.00 3.56 19.48
CA PHE A 258 11.05 2.64 20.11
C PHE A 258 9.59 3.01 19.81
N MET A 259 9.22 4.30 19.94
CA MET A 259 7.86 4.78 19.60
C MET A 259 7.55 4.57 18.13
N GLY A 260 8.51 4.87 17.24
CA GLY A 260 8.36 4.64 15.80
C GLY A 260 8.22 3.16 15.44
N ALA A 261 9.02 2.29 16.07
CA ALA A 261 8.96 0.85 15.87
C ALA A 261 7.65 0.25 16.41
N LEU A 262 7.18 0.73 17.56
CA LEU A 262 5.89 0.32 18.12
C LEU A 262 4.74 0.70 17.18
N PHE A 263 4.74 1.93 16.67
CA PHE A 263 3.78 2.36 15.67
C PHE A 263 3.88 1.50 14.39
N GLY A 264 5.09 1.30 13.88
CA GLY A 264 5.34 0.48 12.69
C GLY A 264 4.86 -0.96 12.86
N PHE A 265 5.10 -1.56 14.02
CA PHE A 265 4.58 -2.88 14.37
C PHE A 265 3.04 -2.92 14.37
N LEU A 266 2.38 -1.96 15.02
CA LEU A 266 0.93 -1.90 15.07
C LEU A 266 0.33 -1.69 13.68
N ALA A 267 0.90 -0.81 12.87
CA ALA A 267 0.45 -0.58 11.49
C ALA A 267 0.63 -1.83 10.60
N THR A 268 1.76 -2.52 10.73
CA THR A 268 2.03 -3.76 9.96
C THR A 268 1.14 -4.92 10.39
N ILE A 269 0.92 -5.13 11.70
CA ILE A 269 0.12 -6.26 12.18
C ILE A 269 -1.36 -6.10 11.84
N THR A 270 -1.92 -4.88 11.92
CA THR A 270 -3.30 -4.62 11.51
C THR A 270 -3.48 -4.85 10.01
N SER A 271 -2.54 -4.39 9.18
CA SER A 271 -2.57 -4.62 7.73
C SER A 271 -2.42 -6.10 7.38
N PHE A 272 -1.58 -6.85 8.10
CA PHE A 272 -1.46 -8.30 7.95
C PHE A 272 -2.79 -9.01 8.21
N PHE A 273 -3.53 -8.61 9.26
CA PHE A 273 -4.83 -9.18 9.57
C PHE A 273 -5.85 -8.93 8.47
N ILE A 274 -5.94 -7.68 7.98
CA ILE A 274 -6.90 -7.30 6.94
C ILE A 274 -6.67 -8.11 5.67
N ILE A 275 -5.44 -8.08 5.16
CA ILE A 275 -5.08 -8.77 3.91
C ILE A 275 -5.15 -10.29 4.09
N GLY A 276 -4.66 -10.80 5.24
CA GLY A 276 -4.73 -12.23 5.54
C GLY A 276 -6.17 -12.74 5.65
N LEU A 277 -7.05 -11.97 6.29
CA LEU A 277 -8.46 -12.35 6.38
C LEU A 277 -9.14 -12.31 5.00
N TYR A 278 -8.89 -11.24 4.22
CA TYR A 278 -9.42 -11.11 2.87
C TYR A 278 -8.98 -12.27 1.96
N LEU A 279 -7.69 -12.63 1.97
CA LEU A 279 -7.16 -13.72 1.15
C LEU A 279 -7.72 -15.08 1.58
N LYS A 280 -7.81 -15.34 2.91
CA LYS A 280 -8.45 -16.52 3.46
C LYS A 280 -9.92 -16.63 3.04
N GLU A 281 -10.68 -15.53 3.10
CA GLU A 281 -12.08 -15.50 2.67
C GLU A 281 -12.21 -15.71 1.16
N THR A 282 -11.29 -15.18 0.35
CA THR A 282 -11.23 -15.44 -1.10
C THR A 282 -11.05 -16.93 -1.38
N PHE A 283 -10.10 -17.59 -0.71
CA PHE A 283 -9.92 -19.03 -0.87
C PHE A 283 -11.15 -19.83 -0.40
N TRP A 284 -11.71 -19.46 0.75
CA TRP A 284 -12.83 -20.20 1.34
C TRP A 284 -14.13 -19.97 0.59
N TYR A 285 -14.54 -18.72 0.35
CA TYR A 285 -15.84 -18.40 -0.24
C TYR A 285 -15.84 -18.44 -1.76
N ASP A 286 -14.83 -17.88 -2.42
CA ASP A 286 -14.82 -17.74 -3.87
C ASP A 286 -14.28 -19.00 -4.56
N LEU A 287 -13.19 -19.59 -4.05
CA LEU A 287 -12.55 -20.77 -4.59
C LEU A 287 -13.05 -22.07 -3.96
N LYS A 288 -13.99 -22.01 -2.98
CA LYS A 288 -14.61 -23.19 -2.30
C LYS A 288 -13.61 -24.11 -1.61
N ILE A 289 -12.45 -23.59 -1.22
CA ILE A 289 -11.45 -24.34 -0.46
C ILE A 289 -11.91 -24.48 0.99
N ASN A 290 -11.61 -25.61 1.65
CA ASN A 290 -11.89 -25.80 3.06
C ASN A 290 -11.30 -24.67 3.91
N LYS A 291 -12.04 -24.20 4.93
CA LYS A 291 -11.67 -23.05 5.79
C LYS A 291 -10.27 -23.18 6.41
N ASN A 292 -9.92 -24.38 6.89
CA ASN A 292 -8.62 -24.60 7.53
C ASN A 292 -7.49 -24.62 6.48
N LEU A 293 -7.72 -25.23 5.31
CA LEU A 293 -6.76 -25.19 4.21
C LEU A 293 -6.61 -23.78 3.63
N ALA A 294 -7.69 -23.01 3.54
CA ALA A 294 -7.64 -21.62 3.13
C ALA A 294 -6.77 -20.77 4.07
N TRP A 295 -6.94 -20.93 5.39
CA TRP A 295 -6.06 -20.30 6.38
C TRP A 295 -4.61 -20.74 6.23
N PHE A 296 -4.38 -22.05 6.10
CA PHE A 296 -3.04 -22.59 5.93
C PHE A 296 -2.34 -21.99 4.71
N LEU A 297 -2.98 -22.03 3.54
CA LEU A 297 -2.42 -21.45 2.31
C LEU A 297 -2.13 -19.95 2.48
N THR A 298 -3.07 -19.20 3.07
CA THR A 298 -2.91 -17.76 3.29
C THR A 298 -1.69 -17.42 4.12
N CYS A 299 -1.47 -18.14 5.22
CA CYS A 299 -0.42 -17.80 6.18
C CYS A 299 0.92 -18.46 5.82
N PHE A 300 0.90 -19.74 5.42
CA PHE A 300 2.14 -20.52 5.28
C PHE A 300 2.84 -20.31 3.93
N VAL A 301 2.14 -19.91 2.84
CA VAL A 301 2.82 -19.57 1.58
C VAL A 301 3.82 -18.43 1.76
N PRO A 302 3.48 -17.28 2.38
CA PRO A 302 4.47 -16.24 2.68
C PRO A 302 5.62 -16.71 3.57
N LEU A 303 5.34 -17.58 4.56
CA LEU A 303 6.38 -18.15 5.41
C LEU A 303 7.36 -19.05 4.64
N VAL A 304 6.85 -19.86 3.70
CA VAL A 304 7.69 -20.68 2.81
C VAL A 304 8.57 -19.79 1.93
N LEU A 305 8.01 -18.71 1.37
CA LEU A 305 8.78 -17.73 0.59
C LEU A 305 9.92 -17.11 1.42
N LEU A 306 9.63 -16.78 2.70
CA LEU A 306 10.66 -16.31 3.63
C LEU A 306 11.75 -17.38 3.83
N GLY A 307 11.36 -18.66 4.04
CA GLY A 307 12.28 -19.80 4.20
C GLY A 307 13.13 -20.08 2.95
N LEU A 308 12.62 -19.76 1.76
CA LEU A 308 13.36 -19.86 0.50
C LEU A 308 14.37 -18.70 0.29
N GLY A 309 14.51 -17.79 1.25
CA GLY A 309 15.50 -16.72 1.19
C GLY A 309 15.00 -15.43 0.58
N ILE A 310 13.69 -15.24 0.40
CA ILE A 310 13.13 -13.96 -0.07
C ILE A 310 12.99 -13.03 1.13
N HIS A 311 14.04 -12.27 1.43
CA HIS A 311 14.13 -11.40 2.60
C HIS A 311 14.19 -9.90 2.29
N ASN A 312 14.39 -9.53 1.03
CA ASN A 312 14.54 -8.12 0.65
C ASN A 312 13.17 -7.45 0.51
N PHE A 313 12.78 -6.73 1.58
CA PHE A 313 11.52 -5.99 1.63
C PHE A 313 11.36 -5.01 0.48
N ILE A 314 12.40 -4.23 0.17
CA ILE A 314 12.37 -3.21 -0.87
C ILE A 314 12.11 -3.85 -2.25
N THR A 315 12.81 -4.92 -2.59
CA THR A 315 12.61 -5.64 -3.85
C THR A 315 11.18 -6.18 -3.97
N ILE A 316 10.63 -6.73 -2.87
CA ILE A 316 9.26 -7.24 -2.84
C ILE A 316 8.27 -6.12 -3.19
N ILE A 317 8.31 -4.98 -2.49
CA ILE A 317 7.34 -3.90 -2.72
C ILE A 317 7.53 -3.20 -4.07
N ILE A 318 8.76 -3.13 -4.61
CA ILE A 318 9.01 -2.64 -5.97
C ILE A 318 8.31 -3.54 -6.99
N LEU A 319 8.51 -4.86 -6.90
CA LEU A 319 7.89 -5.82 -7.82
C LEU A 319 6.36 -5.82 -7.72
N LEU A 320 5.84 -5.82 -6.50
CA LEU A 320 4.38 -5.83 -6.29
C LEU A 320 3.73 -4.56 -6.82
N GLY A 321 4.29 -3.38 -6.52
CA GLY A 321 3.75 -2.11 -7.00
C GLY A 321 3.76 -2.02 -8.53
N ALA A 322 4.84 -2.45 -9.16
CA ALA A 322 4.95 -2.47 -10.62
C ALA A 322 4.00 -3.50 -11.25
N LEU A 323 3.91 -4.72 -10.70
CA LEU A 323 3.03 -5.80 -11.20
C LEU A 323 1.55 -5.43 -11.08
N MET A 324 1.13 -5.01 -9.89
CA MET A 324 -0.27 -4.62 -9.64
C MET A 324 -0.65 -3.39 -10.47
N GLY A 325 0.25 -2.39 -10.57
CA GLY A 325 0.06 -1.25 -11.46
C GLY A 325 -0.16 -1.69 -12.91
N ALA A 326 0.69 -2.57 -13.45
CA ALA A 326 0.60 -3.03 -14.83
C ALA A 326 -0.69 -3.81 -15.11
N ILE A 327 -1.10 -4.73 -14.23
CA ILE A 327 -2.25 -5.60 -14.45
C ILE A 327 -3.53 -4.94 -13.97
N GLU A 328 -3.61 -4.59 -12.70
CA GLU A 328 -4.85 -4.07 -12.09
C GLU A 328 -5.12 -2.63 -12.53
N GLY A 329 -4.08 -1.80 -12.60
CA GLY A 329 -4.19 -0.43 -13.11
C GLY A 329 -4.67 -0.41 -14.57
N THR A 330 -4.08 -1.24 -15.43
CA THR A 330 -4.53 -1.38 -16.83
C THR A 330 -5.96 -1.92 -16.91
N ALA A 331 -6.31 -2.94 -16.10
CA ALA A 331 -7.66 -3.47 -16.04
C ALA A 331 -8.69 -2.40 -15.69
N VAL A 332 -8.44 -1.58 -14.67
CA VAL A 332 -9.34 -0.48 -14.26
C VAL A 332 -9.55 0.51 -15.41
N VAL A 333 -8.48 0.91 -16.11
CA VAL A 333 -8.61 1.83 -17.27
C VAL A 333 -9.46 1.24 -18.39
N LEU A 334 -9.28 -0.06 -18.69
CA LEU A 334 -10.07 -0.75 -19.73
C LEU A 334 -11.52 -0.96 -19.31
N ILE A 335 -11.76 -1.36 -18.05
CA ILE A 335 -13.11 -1.50 -17.47
C ILE A 335 -13.83 -0.17 -17.52
N TYR A 336 -13.17 0.92 -17.10
CA TYR A 336 -13.73 2.26 -17.09
C TYR A 336 -14.27 2.68 -18.47
N LYS A 337 -13.49 2.46 -19.55
CA LYS A 337 -13.93 2.71 -20.93
C LYS A 337 -15.21 1.95 -21.27
N LYS A 338 -15.32 0.69 -20.83
CA LYS A 338 -16.52 -0.14 -21.08
C LYS A 338 -17.69 0.23 -20.18
N ALA A 339 -17.43 0.52 -18.90
CA ALA A 339 -18.46 0.90 -17.94
C ALA A 339 -19.16 2.22 -18.31
N LYS A 340 -18.49 3.14 -18.99
CA LYS A 340 -19.11 4.35 -19.56
C LYS A 340 -20.19 4.04 -20.60
N LYS A 341 -20.08 2.92 -21.31
CA LYS A 341 -21.03 2.52 -22.36
C LYS A 341 -22.05 1.49 -21.87
N LEU A 342 -21.62 0.57 -21.01
CA LEU A 342 -22.38 -0.62 -20.64
C LEU A 342 -22.88 -0.56 -19.17
N GLY A 343 -22.56 0.50 -18.43
CA GLY A 343 -23.04 0.68 -17.06
C GLY A 343 -24.56 0.73 -16.99
N ASN A 344 -25.14 0.09 -15.98
CA ASN A 344 -26.58 -0.14 -15.85
C ASN A 344 -27.26 0.74 -14.79
N GLN A 345 -26.54 1.74 -14.25
CA GLN A 345 -27.10 2.77 -13.37
C GLN A 345 -26.40 4.13 -13.53
N SER A 346 -27.06 5.19 -13.05
CA SER A 346 -26.51 6.55 -13.05
C SER A 346 -25.34 6.65 -12.05
N PRO A 347 -24.17 7.17 -12.45
CA PRO A 347 -23.03 7.27 -11.56
C PRO A 347 -23.18 8.42 -10.56
N ASP A 348 -22.54 8.28 -9.39
CA ASP A 348 -22.48 9.33 -8.36
C ASP A 348 -21.70 10.57 -8.84
N TYR A 349 -20.82 10.40 -9.82
CA TYR A 349 -20.12 11.45 -10.55
C TYR A 349 -19.69 10.96 -11.93
N ASN A 350 -19.45 11.88 -12.84
CA ASN A 350 -19.00 11.60 -14.20
C ASN A 350 -17.72 12.36 -14.50
N LEU A 351 -16.63 11.65 -14.81
CA LEU A 351 -15.37 12.25 -15.21
C LEU A 351 -15.37 12.54 -16.71
N GLN A 352 -14.97 13.76 -17.05
CA GLN A 352 -14.62 14.09 -18.43
C GLN A 352 -13.14 13.82 -18.64
N GLU A 353 -12.82 12.81 -19.43
CA GLU A 353 -11.45 12.40 -19.69
C GLU A 353 -11.23 12.17 -21.20
N THR A 354 -9.99 12.32 -21.63
CA THR A 354 -9.60 12.10 -23.02
C THR A 354 -9.08 10.68 -23.23
N ALA A 355 -9.24 10.16 -24.44
CA ALA A 355 -8.64 8.86 -24.78
C ALA A 355 -7.11 8.88 -24.58
N ILE A 356 -6.46 10.01 -24.85
CA ILE A 356 -5.02 10.20 -24.68
C ILE A 356 -4.61 9.92 -23.23
N LEU A 357 -5.34 10.43 -22.26
CA LEU A 357 -5.02 10.24 -20.83
C LEU A 357 -5.06 8.76 -20.44
N ARG A 358 -6.05 8.01 -20.92
CA ARG A 358 -6.14 6.56 -20.70
C ARG A 358 -4.91 5.81 -21.27
N TYR A 359 -4.51 6.15 -22.49
CA TYR A 359 -3.33 5.54 -23.11
C TYR A 359 -2.05 5.89 -22.37
N ILE A 360 -1.88 7.13 -21.90
CA ILE A 360 -0.74 7.55 -21.08
C ILE A 360 -0.69 6.72 -19.79
N MET A 361 -1.81 6.54 -19.10
CA MET A 361 -1.86 5.73 -17.87
C MET A 361 -1.44 4.29 -18.12
N ILE A 362 -1.97 3.63 -19.15
CA ILE A 362 -1.60 2.27 -19.52
C ILE A 362 -0.10 2.20 -19.85
N LEU A 363 0.40 3.16 -20.61
CA LEU A 363 1.81 3.21 -20.99
C LEU A 363 2.73 3.36 -19.78
N VAL A 364 2.38 4.25 -18.82
CA VAL A 364 3.13 4.41 -17.57
C VAL A 364 3.15 3.09 -16.79
N PHE A 365 2.02 2.40 -16.65
CA PHE A 365 1.96 1.15 -15.91
C PHE A 365 2.73 0.01 -16.59
N VAL A 366 2.56 -0.17 -17.89
CA VAL A 366 3.20 -1.27 -18.62
C VAL A 366 4.71 -1.03 -18.79
N LEU A 367 5.12 0.17 -19.22
CA LEU A 367 6.55 0.47 -19.38
C LEU A 367 7.27 0.51 -18.03
N GLY A 368 6.64 1.04 -16.98
CA GLY A 368 7.21 1.02 -15.65
C GLY A 368 7.43 -0.39 -15.13
N PHE A 369 6.51 -1.32 -15.38
CA PHE A 369 6.68 -2.74 -15.03
C PHE A 369 7.83 -3.38 -15.82
N ILE A 370 7.84 -3.21 -17.14
CA ILE A 370 8.91 -3.78 -18.00
C ILE A 370 10.27 -3.28 -17.53
N TYR A 371 10.41 -1.99 -17.28
CA TYR A 371 11.66 -1.42 -16.78
C TYR A 371 12.06 -2.00 -15.42
N THR A 372 11.11 -2.11 -14.49
CA THR A 372 11.35 -2.69 -13.16
C THR A 372 11.88 -4.11 -13.26
N VAL A 373 11.26 -4.96 -14.08
CA VAL A 373 11.69 -6.36 -14.28
C VAL A 373 13.11 -6.40 -14.89
N VAL A 374 13.39 -5.59 -15.91
CA VAL A 374 14.73 -5.53 -16.54
C VAL A 374 15.79 -5.08 -15.54
N GLN A 375 15.47 -4.13 -14.65
CA GLN A 375 16.42 -3.65 -13.64
C GLN A 375 16.74 -4.68 -12.56
N ILE A 376 15.78 -5.52 -12.19
CA ILE A 376 15.96 -6.55 -11.15
C ILE A 376 16.74 -7.77 -11.70
N ILE A 377 16.60 -8.07 -13.00
CA ILE A 377 17.29 -9.21 -13.62
C ILE A 377 18.79 -8.88 -13.92
N LYS A 378 19.13 -7.60 -14.04
CA LYS A 378 20.53 -7.15 -14.19
C LYS A 378 21.30 -7.20 -12.88
#